data_e83cd5d5599ef576e42e10e96d63c526
#
_entry.id   e83cd5d5599ef576e42e10e96d63c526
#
_cell.length_a   1.000
_cell.length_b   1.000
_cell.length_c   1.000
_cell.angle_alpha   90.00
_cell.angle_beta   90.00
_cell.angle_gamma   90.00
#
_symmetry.space_group_name_H-M   'P 1'
#
loop_
_entity.id
_entity.type
_entity.pdbx_description
1 polymer ?
#
loop_
_entity_poly.entity_id
_entity_poly.type
_entity_poly.pdbx_seq_one_letter_code
_entity_poly.pdbx_strand_id
1 'polypeptide(L)'
;MTQPVTLSTRDGVGVITIDNPPVNALSPGVPEGILTALETAGRDASVRAIVMICAGRTFISGADIKELEQAARNPASGGPDLHPLLARIEDCAKPVIMAIHGMALGGGLEVAMAGHYRVAVAEASLGAPEVNL
;
A
#
# COMPACT_ATOMS: atom_id res chain seq x y z
N MET A 1 5.12 9.01 -18.70
CA MET A 1 4.93 9.03 -17.23
C MET A 1 4.66 7.62 -16.73
N THR A 2 5.46 7.18 -15.78
CA THR A 2 5.23 5.90 -15.14
C THR A 2 4.13 6.03 -14.09
N GLN A 3 3.21 5.09 -14.11
CA GLN A 3 2.20 5.03 -13.06
C GLN A 3 2.83 4.48 -11.78
N PRO A 4 2.48 5.05 -10.61
CA PRO A 4 3.07 4.60 -9.35
C PRO A 4 2.57 3.24 -8.90
N VAL A 5 1.52 2.72 -9.51
CA VAL A 5 0.98 1.39 -9.18
C VAL A 5 0.74 0.64 -10.48
N THR A 6 1.26 -0.57 -10.56
CA THR A 6 1.09 -1.45 -11.72
C THR A 6 0.57 -2.80 -11.27
N LEU A 7 -0.13 -3.49 -12.17
CA LEU A 7 -0.60 -4.86 -11.96
C LEU A 7 0.00 -5.74 -13.04
N SER A 8 0.60 -6.84 -12.63
CA SER A 8 1.03 -7.90 -13.53
C SER A 8 0.46 -9.23 -13.05
N THR A 9 0.33 -10.19 -13.97
CA THR A 9 -0.16 -11.52 -13.61
C THR A 9 0.89 -12.56 -13.97
N ARG A 10 1.07 -13.52 -13.08
CA ARG A 10 2.04 -14.59 -13.26
C ARG A 10 1.54 -15.84 -12.54
N ASP A 11 1.31 -16.90 -13.30
CA ASP A 11 0.94 -18.23 -12.78
C ASP A 11 -0.26 -18.17 -11.82
N GLY A 12 -1.27 -17.39 -12.16
CA GLY A 12 -2.48 -17.27 -11.35
C GLY A 12 -2.36 -16.27 -10.21
N VAL A 13 -1.24 -15.55 -10.12
CA VAL A 13 -1.04 -14.52 -9.07
C VAL A 13 -1.06 -13.15 -9.71
N GLY A 14 -1.90 -12.26 -9.18
CA GLY A 14 -1.88 -10.85 -9.52
C GLY A 14 -0.87 -10.13 -8.62
N VAL A 15 0.14 -9.50 -9.21
CA VAL A 15 1.17 -8.78 -8.47
C VAL A 15 0.91 -7.29 -8.63
N ILE A 16 0.55 -6.66 -7.53
CA ILE A 16 0.38 -5.20 -7.47
C ILE A 16 1.69 -4.61 -6.97
N THR A 17 2.37 -3.84 -7.81
CA THR A 17 3.65 -3.23 -7.47
C THR A 17 3.46 -1.73 -7.29
N ILE A 18 3.88 -1.24 -6.12
CA ILE A 18 3.93 0.18 -5.82
C ILE A 18 5.34 0.66 -6.07
N ASP A 19 5.48 1.68 -6.93
CA ASP A 19 6.78 2.25 -7.29
C ASP A 19 6.65 3.77 -7.26
N ASN A 20 6.81 4.32 -6.08
CA ASN A 20 6.69 5.76 -5.82
C ASN A 20 7.88 6.22 -4.98
N PRO A 21 9.08 6.32 -5.60
CA PRO A 21 10.29 6.68 -4.87
C PRO A 21 10.17 8.06 -4.22
N PRO A 22 10.96 8.32 -3.15
CA PRO A 22 11.98 7.43 -2.58
C PRO A 22 11.48 6.42 -1.56
N VAL A 23 10.32 6.63 -0.94
CA VAL A 23 9.87 5.85 0.21
C VAL A 23 8.49 5.21 0.02
N ASN A 24 8.00 5.22 -1.21
CA ASN A 24 6.70 4.67 -1.57
C ASN A 24 5.57 5.26 -0.73
N ALA A 25 5.60 6.59 -0.57
CA ALA A 25 4.57 7.30 0.18
C ALA A 25 3.20 7.11 -0.46
N LEU A 26 2.16 7.18 0.37
CA LEU A 26 0.77 7.13 -0.10
C LEU A 26 0.33 8.52 -0.63
N SER A 27 1.09 9.03 -1.58
CA SER A 27 0.81 10.28 -2.28
C SER A 27 -0.43 10.17 -3.15
N PRO A 28 -1.02 11.29 -3.57
CA PRO A 28 -2.14 11.24 -4.52
C PRO A 28 -1.82 10.37 -5.73
N GLY A 29 -2.75 9.51 -6.10
CA GLY A 29 -2.59 8.54 -7.18
C GLY A 29 -2.20 7.16 -6.70
N VAL A 30 -1.54 7.01 -5.54
CA VAL A 30 -1.15 5.70 -5.05
C VAL A 30 -2.36 4.92 -4.49
N PRO A 31 -3.15 5.48 -3.56
CA PRO A 31 -4.33 4.75 -3.08
C PRO A 31 -5.31 4.39 -4.21
N GLU A 32 -5.55 5.34 -5.11
CA GLU A 32 -6.44 5.14 -6.25
C GLU A 32 -5.92 4.06 -7.19
N GLY A 33 -4.61 4.03 -7.42
CA GLY A 33 -3.98 3.01 -8.24
C GLY A 33 -4.09 1.62 -7.62
N ILE A 34 -3.93 1.52 -6.31
CA ILE A 34 -4.10 0.25 -5.60
C ILE A 34 -5.55 -0.23 -5.72
N LEU A 35 -6.52 0.66 -5.52
CA LEU A 35 -7.94 0.31 -5.65
C LEU A 35 -8.27 -0.21 -7.05
N THR A 36 -7.78 0.47 -8.07
CA THR A 36 -7.98 0.05 -9.46
C THR A 36 -7.37 -1.31 -9.72
N ALA A 37 -6.14 -1.54 -9.23
CA ALA A 37 -5.45 -2.81 -9.41
C ALA A 37 -6.18 -3.96 -8.69
N LEU A 38 -6.66 -3.72 -7.47
CA LEU A 38 -7.45 -4.70 -6.72
C LEU A 38 -8.73 -5.08 -7.47
N GLU A 39 -9.40 -4.09 -8.01
CA GLU A 39 -10.63 -4.32 -8.76
C GLU A 39 -10.36 -5.13 -10.03
N THR A 40 -9.33 -4.77 -10.78
CA THR A 40 -8.96 -5.47 -12.00
C THR A 40 -8.57 -6.92 -11.70
N ALA A 41 -7.72 -7.13 -10.70
CA ALA A 41 -7.30 -8.47 -10.29
C ALA A 41 -8.49 -9.29 -9.76
N GLY A 42 -9.40 -8.63 -9.04
CA GLY A 42 -10.59 -9.28 -8.50
C GLY A 42 -11.52 -9.81 -9.55
N ARG A 43 -11.60 -9.15 -10.71
CA ARG A 43 -12.46 -9.56 -11.83
C ARG A 43 -11.80 -10.55 -12.76
N ASP A 44 -10.50 -10.74 -12.66
CA ASP A 44 -9.75 -11.63 -13.57
C ASP A 44 -9.86 -13.06 -13.09
N ALA A 45 -10.59 -13.90 -13.81
CA ALA A 45 -10.81 -15.28 -13.43
C ALA A 45 -9.50 -16.10 -13.38
N SER A 46 -8.46 -15.66 -14.08
CA SER A 46 -7.16 -16.34 -14.04
C SER A 46 -6.35 -16.03 -12.79
N VAL A 47 -6.73 -14.99 -12.03
CA VAL A 47 -6.04 -14.59 -10.80
C VAL A 47 -6.71 -15.27 -9.60
N ARG A 48 -5.94 -16.07 -8.87
CA ARG A 48 -6.44 -16.79 -7.70
C ARG A 48 -5.99 -16.16 -6.38
N ALA A 49 -4.90 -15.39 -6.41
CA ALA A 49 -4.36 -14.69 -5.25
C ALA A 49 -3.67 -13.42 -5.70
N ILE A 50 -3.53 -12.49 -4.78
CA ILE A 50 -2.95 -11.17 -5.06
C ILE A 50 -1.78 -10.96 -4.11
N VAL A 51 -0.64 -10.49 -4.64
CA VAL A 51 0.51 -10.09 -3.86
C VAL A 51 0.67 -8.58 -4.02
N MET A 52 0.83 -7.87 -2.92
CA MET A 52 1.14 -6.44 -2.94
C MET A 52 2.59 -6.26 -2.50
N ILE A 53 3.39 -5.63 -3.35
CA ILE A 53 4.82 -5.46 -3.13
C ILE A 53 5.22 -4.04 -3.54
N CYS A 54 6.31 -3.54 -2.99
CA CYS A 54 6.85 -2.24 -3.37
C CYS A 54 8.18 -2.41 -4.06
N ALA A 55 8.43 -1.57 -5.05
CA ALA A 55 9.74 -1.46 -5.69
C ALA A 55 10.70 -0.66 -4.82
N GLY A 56 11.98 -0.69 -5.13
CA GLY A 56 12.99 0.09 -4.44
C GLY A 56 13.39 -0.51 -3.11
N ARG A 57 13.74 0.36 -2.16
CA ARG A 57 14.39 -0.04 -0.91
C ARG A 57 13.44 -0.38 0.23
N THR A 58 12.16 -0.08 0.09
CA THR A 58 11.26 -0.18 1.24
C THR A 58 9.82 -0.41 0.79
N PHE A 59 9.05 -1.02 1.66
CA PHE A 59 7.60 -1.00 1.59
C PHE A 59 7.14 0.45 1.84
N ILE A 60 5.87 0.70 1.99
CA ILE A 60 5.34 2.05 2.21
C ILE A 60 5.86 2.56 3.56
N SER A 61 6.76 3.53 3.54
CA SER A 61 7.44 3.95 4.77
C SER A 61 7.41 5.44 5.04
N GLY A 62 6.74 6.21 4.20
CA GLY A 62 6.69 7.64 4.41
C GLY A 62 5.34 8.22 4.12
N ALA A 63 5.12 9.43 4.64
CA ALA A 63 4.01 10.27 4.25
C ALA A 63 4.50 11.30 3.22
N ASP A 64 3.60 11.77 2.39
CA ASP A 64 3.90 12.87 1.50
C ASP A 64 4.16 14.14 2.35
N ILE A 65 5.34 14.72 2.21
CA ILE A 65 5.73 15.91 2.98
C ILE A 65 4.74 17.06 2.74
N LYS A 66 4.28 17.22 1.51
CA LYS A 66 3.31 18.27 1.18
C LYS A 66 1.99 18.06 1.91
N GLU A 67 1.54 16.81 2.00
CA GLU A 67 0.32 16.50 2.74
C GLU A 67 0.49 16.76 4.23
N LEU A 68 1.66 16.42 4.79
CA LEU A 68 1.96 16.71 6.18
C LEU A 68 1.97 18.22 6.44
N GLU A 69 2.56 19.01 5.54
CA GLU A 69 2.56 20.45 5.64
C GLU A 69 1.15 21.03 5.58
N GLN A 70 0.32 20.52 4.67
CA GLN A 70 -1.07 20.95 4.56
C GLN A 70 -1.87 20.59 5.80
N ALA A 71 -1.66 19.38 6.34
CA ALA A 71 -2.32 18.96 7.57
C ALA A 71 -1.91 19.82 8.76
N ALA A 72 -0.64 20.24 8.82
CA ALA A 72 -0.16 21.14 9.86
C ALA A 72 -0.78 22.53 9.74
N ARG A 73 -0.99 23.02 8.52
CA ARG A 73 -1.59 24.33 8.28
C ARG A 73 -3.11 24.33 8.42
N ASN A 74 -3.74 23.21 8.16
CA ASN A 74 -5.19 23.07 8.22
C ASN A 74 -5.56 21.71 8.82
N PRO A 75 -5.52 21.60 10.15
CA PRO A 75 -5.81 20.34 10.84
C PRO A 75 -7.21 19.79 10.50
N ALA A 76 -8.14 20.65 10.11
CA ALA A 76 -9.49 20.22 9.77
C ALA A 76 -9.57 19.45 8.45
N SER A 77 -8.58 19.62 7.56
CA SER A 77 -8.59 18.90 6.29
C SER A 77 -8.09 17.45 6.43
N GLY A 78 -7.41 17.14 7.54
CA GLY A 78 -6.90 15.80 7.79
C GLY A 78 -5.86 15.35 6.77
N GLY A 79 -5.27 14.19 6.99
CA GLY A 79 -4.47 13.50 6.00
C GLY A 79 -5.36 12.69 5.05
N PRO A 80 -4.77 11.93 4.11
CA PRO A 80 -5.55 11.07 3.24
C PRO A 80 -6.36 10.07 4.07
N ASP A 81 -7.63 9.92 3.71
CA ASP A 81 -8.49 8.93 4.36
C ASP A 81 -8.20 7.56 3.74
N LEU A 82 -7.54 6.71 4.50
CA LEU A 82 -7.19 5.37 4.05
C LEU A 82 -8.30 4.34 4.28
N HIS A 83 -9.36 4.69 5.00
CA HIS A 83 -10.40 3.72 5.34
C HIS A 83 -11.00 3.01 4.13
N PRO A 84 -11.33 3.69 3.02
CA PRO A 84 -11.85 2.98 1.85
C PRO A 84 -10.86 1.98 1.27
N LEU A 85 -9.57 2.33 1.24
CA LEU A 85 -8.54 1.44 0.75
C LEU A 85 -8.39 0.22 1.66
N LEU A 86 -8.29 0.43 2.98
CA LEU A 86 -8.12 -0.65 3.95
C LEU A 86 -9.31 -1.60 3.89
N ALA A 87 -10.53 -1.06 3.82
CA ALA A 87 -11.74 -1.87 3.72
C ALA A 87 -11.76 -2.73 2.46
N ARG A 88 -11.36 -2.16 1.31
CA ARG A 88 -11.34 -2.91 0.06
C ARG A 88 -10.29 -4.03 0.08
N ILE A 89 -9.15 -3.80 0.73
CA ILE A 89 -8.15 -4.86 0.89
C ILE A 89 -8.71 -5.98 1.76
N GLU A 90 -9.25 -5.63 2.94
CA GLU A 90 -9.80 -6.61 3.87
C GLU A 90 -10.94 -7.43 3.25
N ASP A 91 -11.82 -6.76 2.52
CA ASP A 91 -13.03 -7.38 1.95
C ASP A 91 -12.78 -8.07 0.61
N CYS A 92 -11.54 -8.06 0.12
CA CYS A 92 -11.23 -8.71 -1.15
C CYS A 92 -11.54 -10.20 -1.06
N ALA A 93 -12.27 -10.72 -2.07
CA ALA A 93 -12.68 -12.12 -2.10
C ALA A 93 -11.49 -13.06 -2.36
N LYS A 94 -10.41 -12.54 -2.93
CA LYS A 94 -9.18 -13.31 -3.17
C LYS A 94 -8.17 -13.00 -2.08
N PRO A 95 -7.31 -13.97 -1.70
CA PRO A 95 -6.26 -13.69 -0.71
C PRO A 95 -5.34 -12.56 -1.18
N VAL A 96 -5.07 -11.62 -0.28
CA VAL A 96 -4.13 -10.53 -0.51
C VAL A 96 -2.96 -10.71 0.45
N ILE A 97 -1.77 -10.94 -0.12
CA ILE A 97 -0.54 -11.17 0.63
C ILE A 97 0.33 -9.92 0.52
N MET A 98 0.72 -9.37 1.66
CA MET A 98 1.63 -8.23 1.71
C MET A 98 3.07 -8.75 1.78
N ALA A 99 3.89 -8.41 0.79
CA ALA A 99 5.30 -8.77 0.74
C ALA A 99 6.14 -7.57 1.19
N ILE A 100 6.71 -7.64 2.37
CA ILE A 100 7.28 -6.48 3.07
C ILE A 100 8.79 -6.57 3.13
N HIS A 101 9.45 -5.49 2.70
CA HIS A 101 10.89 -5.31 2.88
C HIS A 101 11.14 -3.86 3.30
N GLY A 102 12.28 -3.60 3.92
CA GLY A 102 12.57 -2.28 4.44
C GLY A 102 11.65 -1.92 5.59
N MET A 103 10.85 -0.87 5.42
CA MET A 103 10.01 -0.36 6.50
C MET A 103 8.55 -0.27 6.07
N ALA A 104 7.65 -0.63 6.97
CA ALA A 104 6.22 -0.38 6.84
C ALA A 104 5.82 0.49 8.03
N LEU A 105 5.69 1.79 7.80
CA LEU A 105 5.49 2.78 8.86
C LEU A 105 4.20 3.57 8.64
N GLY A 106 3.51 3.86 9.73
CA GLY A 106 2.31 4.69 9.70
C GLY A 106 1.23 4.11 8.80
N GLY A 107 0.81 4.86 7.78
CA GLY A 107 -0.15 4.39 6.78
C GLY A 107 0.31 3.14 6.06
N GLY A 108 1.63 2.98 5.88
CA GLY A 108 2.20 1.76 5.31
C GLY A 108 1.97 0.54 6.19
N LEU A 109 2.07 0.69 7.50
CA LEU A 109 1.73 -0.37 8.44
C LEU A 109 0.23 -0.68 8.36
N GLU A 110 -0.62 0.32 8.27
CA GLU A 110 -2.06 0.12 8.16
C GLU A 110 -2.40 -0.69 6.90
N VAL A 111 -1.80 -0.35 5.76
CA VAL A 111 -1.99 -1.11 4.51
C VAL A 111 -1.51 -2.55 4.69
N ALA A 112 -0.33 -2.75 5.30
CA ALA A 112 0.20 -4.08 5.54
C ALA A 112 -0.73 -4.92 6.42
N MET A 113 -1.31 -4.30 7.44
CA MET A 113 -2.23 -5.00 8.36
C MET A 113 -3.57 -5.32 7.72
N ALA A 114 -3.99 -4.60 6.70
CA ALA A 114 -5.25 -4.86 6.01
C ALA A 114 -5.19 -6.15 5.18
N GLY A 115 -4.01 -6.59 4.77
CA GLY A 115 -3.84 -7.82 4.01
C GLY A 115 -4.23 -9.06 4.81
N HIS A 116 -4.58 -10.11 4.09
CA HIS A 116 -4.98 -11.37 4.73
C HIS A 116 -3.78 -12.14 5.27
N TYR A 117 -2.61 -11.93 4.67
CA TYR A 117 -1.37 -12.59 5.07
C TYR A 117 -0.20 -11.65 4.83
N ARG A 118 0.83 -11.74 5.66
CA ARG A 118 2.04 -10.91 5.56
C ARG A 118 3.27 -11.80 5.52
N VAL A 119 4.16 -11.49 4.57
CA VAL A 119 5.49 -12.08 4.49
C VAL A 119 6.47 -10.94 4.57
N ALA A 120 7.45 -11.04 5.44
CA ALA A 120 8.44 -9.99 5.62
C ALA A 120 9.84 -10.59 5.60
N VAL A 121 10.79 -9.85 5.00
CA VAL A 121 12.20 -10.22 5.13
C VAL A 121 12.62 -10.02 6.58
N ALA A 122 13.68 -10.73 7.00
CA ALA A 122 14.12 -10.72 8.40
C ALA A 122 14.49 -9.33 8.89
N GLU A 123 14.98 -8.46 8.00
CA GLU A 123 15.42 -7.11 8.32
C GLU A 123 14.30 -6.08 8.29
N ALA A 124 13.07 -6.48 7.94
CA ALA A 124 11.95 -5.54 7.85
C ALA A 124 11.61 -4.96 9.22
N SER A 125 11.25 -3.68 9.22
CA SER A 125 10.78 -2.97 10.40
C SER A 125 9.35 -2.51 10.17
N LEU A 126 8.49 -2.77 11.14
CA LEU A 126 7.10 -2.34 11.08
C LEU A 126 6.81 -1.49 12.32
N GLY A 127 6.12 -0.38 12.13
CA GLY A 127 5.83 0.47 13.26
C GLY A 127 4.83 1.58 12.96
N ALA A 128 4.36 2.17 14.03
CA ALA A 128 3.49 3.33 13.98
C ALA A 128 4.13 4.45 14.82
N PRO A 129 5.12 5.17 14.25
CA PRO A 129 5.90 6.14 15.02
C PRO A 129 5.04 7.26 15.59
N GLU A 130 3.91 7.58 14.98
CA GLU A 130 2.97 8.58 15.48
C GLU A 130 2.40 8.23 16.85
N VAL A 131 2.48 6.97 17.27
CA VAL A 131 1.96 6.51 18.57
C VAL A 131 2.97 6.77 19.70
N ASN A 132 4.20 7.11 19.36
CA ASN A 132 5.27 7.36 20.34
C ASN A 132 5.37 8.83 20.76
N LEU A 133 4.41 9.62 20.40
CA LEU A 133 4.39 11.05 20.73
C LEU A 133 3.96 11.31 22.17
#